data_7f6430f3b98601c9b2a07e82299149e3
#
_entry.id   7f6430f3b98601c9b2a07e82299149e3
#
_cell.length_a   1.000
_cell.length_b   1.000
_cell.length_c   1.000
_cell.angle_alpha   90.00
_cell.angle_beta   90.00
_cell.angle_gamma   90.00
#
_symmetry.space_group_name_H-M   'P 1'
#
loop_
_entity.id
_entity.type
_entity.pdbx_description
1 polymer ?
#
loop_
_entity_poly.entity_id
_entity_poly.type
_entity_poly.pdbx_seq_one_letter_code
_entity_poly.pdbx_strand_id
1 'polypeptide(L)'
;MKVLQRHGGAAVLALAALLGACSHGPHHPGEHDVTLTGAQEVPANTSTASGSSNIRVAPGGGVSGGVRYTGLVATVAHIHEAPVGANGPVIVPLLKTGEGMFAVPANTVLTPAQYASYQAGNLYVNVHSATYPAGEIRAPLKAK
;
A
#
# COMPACT_ATOMS: atom_id res chain seq x y z
N MET A 1 -11.44 -57.02 62.48
CA MET A 1 -11.81 -55.61 62.34
C MET A 1 -10.83 -54.98 61.33
N LYS A 2 -11.29 -54.71 60.07
CA LYS A 2 -10.47 -54.10 59.01
C LYS A 2 -10.89 -52.64 58.87
N VAL A 3 -9.96 -51.73 59.11
CA VAL A 3 -10.17 -50.30 58.94
C VAL A 3 -9.90 -49.95 57.47
N LEU A 4 -10.91 -49.39 56.80
CA LEU A 4 -10.83 -48.99 55.41
C LEU A 4 -10.36 -47.54 55.33
N GLN A 5 -9.18 -47.32 54.81
CA GLN A 5 -8.58 -46.00 54.64
C GLN A 5 -9.02 -45.43 53.30
N ARG A 6 -9.82 -44.32 53.32
CA ARG A 6 -10.25 -43.61 52.10
C ARG A 6 -9.18 -42.56 51.74
N HIS A 7 -8.55 -42.73 50.58
CA HIS A 7 -7.67 -41.72 50.01
C HIS A 7 -8.52 -40.72 49.22
N GLY A 8 -8.57 -39.50 49.68
CA GLY A 8 -9.16 -38.39 48.96
C GLY A 8 -8.14 -37.86 47.92
N GLY A 9 -8.43 -38.02 46.65
CA GLY A 9 -7.66 -37.40 45.56
C GLY A 9 -8.11 -35.95 45.37
N ALA A 10 -7.21 -35.02 45.62
CA ALA A 10 -7.41 -33.61 45.25
C ALA A 10 -7.12 -33.42 43.77
N ALA A 11 -8.13 -33.09 42.99
CA ALA A 11 -7.96 -32.71 41.59
C ALA A 11 -7.49 -31.24 41.54
N VAL A 12 -6.26 -31.04 41.08
CA VAL A 12 -5.71 -29.71 40.76
C VAL A 12 -6.15 -29.33 39.35
N LEU A 13 -7.07 -28.40 39.22
CA LEU A 13 -7.40 -27.77 37.94
C LEU A 13 -6.28 -26.78 37.61
N ALA A 14 -5.46 -27.13 36.64
CA ALA A 14 -4.52 -26.19 35.99
C ALA A 14 -5.27 -25.29 35.00
N LEU A 15 -5.46 -24.02 35.40
CA LEU A 15 -6.01 -22.98 34.53
C LEU A 15 -4.90 -22.52 33.55
N ALA A 16 -4.93 -23.00 32.31
CA ALA A 16 -4.03 -22.55 31.27
C ALA A 16 -4.49 -21.16 30.78
N ALA A 17 -3.79 -20.10 31.17
CA ALA A 17 -3.98 -18.76 30.62
C ALA A 17 -3.38 -18.74 29.20
N LEU A 18 -4.26 -18.68 28.20
CA LEU A 18 -3.89 -18.39 26.81
C LEU A 18 -3.52 -16.90 26.69
N LEU A 19 -2.23 -16.60 26.81
CA LEU A 19 -1.67 -15.32 26.43
C LEU A 19 -1.71 -15.24 24.90
N GLY A 20 -2.73 -14.56 24.37
CA GLY A 20 -2.78 -14.20 22.95
C GLY A 20 -1.65 -13.24 22.63
N ALA A 21 -0.53 -13.74 22.13
CA ALA A 21 0.50 -12.94 21.56
C ALA A 21 -0.02 -12.37 20.24
N CYS A 22 -0.39 -11.08 20.22
CA CYS A 22 -0.51 -10.33 18.96
C CYS A 22 0.89 -10.23 18.33
N SER A 23 1.24 -11.20 17.51
CA SER A 23 2.45 -11.14 16.70
C SER A 23 2.25 -10.07 15.63
N HIS A 24 2.74 -8.85 15.89
CA HIS A 24 3.07 -7.93 14.82
C HIS A 24 4.29 -8.53 14.11
N GLY A 25 4.02 -9.39 13.11
CA GLY A 25 5.07 -9.88 12.23
C GLY A 25 5.78 -8.71 11.57
N PRO A 26 7.10 -8.82 11.27
CA PRO A 26 7.79 -7.81 10.49
C PRO A 26 7.03 -7.59 9.19
N HIS A 27 6.70 -6.32 8.88
CA HIS A 27 6.18 -5.95 7.57
C HIS A 27 7.23 -6.34 6.53
N HIS A 28 7.08 -7.51 5.93
CA HIS A 28 7.76 -7.80 4.68
C HIS A 28 7.24 -6.78 3.66
N PRO A 29 8.13 -6.05 2.94
CA PRO A 29 7.70 -5.28 1.77
C PRO A 29 6.88 -6.23 0.90
N GLY A 30 5.60 -5.93 0.71
CA GLY A 30 4.70 -6.84 0.03
C GLY A 30 5.16 -7.00 -1.42
N GLU A 31 4.97 -8.16 -1.99
CA GLU A 31 5.32 -8.57 -3.36
C GLU A 31 4.77 -7.62 -4.47
N HIS A 32 4.14 -6.53 -4.07
CA HIS A 32 3.50 -5.51 -4.92
C HIS A 32 4.03 -4.09 -4.70
N ASP A 33 4.99 -3.90 -3.79
CA ASP A 33 5.51 -2.57 -3.56
C ASP A 33 6.38 -2.15 -4.74
N VAL A 34 6.08 -0.99 -5.30
CA VAL A 34 6.86 -0.38 -6.37
C VAL A 34 7.57 0.86 -5.86
N THR A 35 8.82 1.07 -6.31
CA THR A 35 9.61 2.24 -5.92
C THR A 35 9.34 3.40 -6.87
N LEU A 36 9.03 4.57 -6.32
CA LEU A 36 8.87 5.82 -7.04
C LEU A 36 10.18 6.59 -7.06
N THR A 37 10.58 7.07 -8.23
CA THR A 37 11.79 7.89 -8.42
C THR A 37 11.55 8.98 -9.47
N GLY A 38 12.37 10.05 -9.43
CA GLY A 38 12.36 11.10 -10.45
C GLY A 38 12.83 10.61 -11.83
N ALA A 39 13.68 9.58 -11.87
CA ALA A 39 14.13 8.98 -13.12
C ALA A 39 13.02 8.28 -13.91
N GLN A 40 11.91 7.94 -13.26
CA GLN A 40 10.74 7.31 -13.90
C GLN A 40 9.70 8.34 -14.36
N GLU A 41 9.87 9.63 -14.05
CA GLU A 41 9.00 10.69 -14.56
C GLU A 41 9.20 10.92 -16.07
N VAL A 42 8.23 11.60 -16.67
CA VAL A 42 8.27 11.96 -18.11
C VAL A 42 8.00 13.47 -18.25
N PRO A 43 9.02 14.26 -18.61
CA PRO A 43 10.44 13.86 -18.75
C PRO A 43 11.05 13.48 -17.39
N ALA A 44 12.07 12.62 -17.43
CA ALA A 44 12.83 12.27 -16.22
C ALA A 44 13.45 13.51 -15.57
N ASN A 45 13.51 13.53 -14.24
CA ASN A 45 14.15 14.61 -13.50
C ASN A 45 15.25 14.08 -12.56
N THR A 46 16.04 15.00 -11.98
CA THR A 46 17.19 14.70 -11.12
C THR A 46 16.87 14.75 -9.63
N SER A 47 15.59 14.74 -9.24
CA SER A 47 15.22 14.72 -7.83
C SER A 47 15.82 13.49 -7.13
N THR A 48 16.33 13.71 -5.93
CA THR A 48 16.82 12.64 -5.03
C THR A 48 15.71 12.10 -4.14
N ALA A 49 14.50 12.66 -4.24
CA ALA A 49 13.33 12.16 -3.55
C ALA A 49 13.00 10.72 -3.98
N SER A 50 12.41 9.98 -3.09
CA SER A 50 12.00 8.61 -3.34
C SER A 50 10.70 8.27 -2.63
N GLY A 51 10.03 7.22 -3.10
CA GLY A 51 8.83 6.72 -2.47
C GLY A 51 8.62 5.24 -2.71
N SER A 52 7.64 4.68 -2.02
CA SER A 52 7.12 3.34 -2.27
C SER A 52 5.60 3.37 -2.34
N SER A 53 5.02 2.55 -3.19
CA SER A 53 3.57 2.39 -3.31
C SER A 53 3.18 0.94 -3.11
N ASN A 54 2.18 0.72 -2.26
CA ASN A 54 1.50 -0.56 -2.08
C ASN A 54 0.09 -0.54 -2.67
N ILE A 55 -0.18 0.34 -3.64
CA ILE A 55 -1.47 0.41 -4.32
C ILE A 55 -1.77 -0.90 -5.03
N ARG A 56 -2.98 -1.40 -4.84
CA ARG A 56 -3.49 -2.64 -5.44
C ARG A 56 -4.83 -2.41 -6.09
N VAL A 57 -5.04 -3.08 -7.21
CA VAL A 57 -6.33 -3.13 -7.89
C VAL A 57 -6.83 -4.57 -7.84
N ALA A 58 -7.96 -4.77 -7.16
CA ALA A 58 -8.60 -6.07 -7.02
C ALA A 58 -9.34 -6.46 -8.31
N PRO A 59 -9.63 -7.75 -8.53
CA PRO A 59 -10.60 -8.18 -9.53
C PRO A 59 -11.92 -7.40 -9.36
N GLY A 60 -12.44 -6.83 -10.45
CA GLY A 60 -13.60 -5.94 -10.39
C GLY A 60 -13.27 -4.46 -10.22
N GLY A 61 -11.97 -4.09 -10.17
CA GLY A 61 -11.51 -2.71 -10.24
C GLY A 61 -11.41 -1.97 -8.90
N GLY A 62 -11.70 -2.59 -7.77
CA GLY A 62 -11.55 -1.96 -6.45
C GLY A 62 -10.09 -1.58 -6.19
N VAL A 63 -9.84 -0.32 -5.81
CA VAL A 63 -8.48 0.21 -5.57
C VAL A 63 -8.27 0.46 -4.09
N SER A 64 -7.10 0.07 -3.57
CA SER A 64 -6.71 0.28 -2.17
C SER A 64 -5.21 0.50 -2.03
N GLY A 65 -4.78 0.94 -0.83
CA GLY A 65 -3.37 1.19 -0.53
C GLY A 65 -3.01 2.66 -0.61
N GLY A 66 -1.73 2.96 -0.86
CA GLY A 66 -1.25 4.33 -0.87
C GLY A 66 0.22 4.45 -1.26
N VAL A 67 0.77 5.63 -1.00
CA VAL A 67 2.16 6.00 -1.28
C VAL A 67 2.79 6.52 -0.01
N ARG A 68 4.03 6.08 0.26
CA ARG A 68 4.95 6.71 1.21
C ARG A 68 6.06 7.37 0.44
N TYR A 69 6.52 8.54 0.90
CA TYR A 69 7.58 9.28 0.22
C TYR A 69 8.47 10.01 1.23
N THR A 70 9.68 10.32 0.79
CA THR A 70 10.68 11.10 1.53
C THR A 70 11.46 12.00 0.57
N GLY A 71 12.08 13.06 1.12
CA GLY A 71 12.98 13.92 0.35
C GLY A 71 12.29 14.99 -0.48
N LEU A 72 10.97 15.17 -0.36
CA LEU A 72 10.21 16.24 -1.02
C LEU A 72 9.10 16.80 -0.13
N VAL A 73 8.67 18.03 -0.43
CA VAL A 73 7.47 18.65 0.15
C VAL A 73 6.32 18.46 -0.84
N ALA A 74 5.56 17.38 -0.64
CA ALA A 74 4.51 17.01 -1.56
C ALA A 74 3.29 17.96 -1.48
N THR A 75 2.78 18.34 -2.64
CA THR A 75 1.53 19.08 -2.80
C THR A 75 0.34 18.14 -2.98
N VAL A 76 0.42 17.22 -3.95
CA VAL A 76 -0.62 16.27 -4.31
C VAL A 76 0.01 14.95 -4.81
N ALA A 77 -0.80 13.89 -4.88
CA ALA A 77 -0.43 12.64 -5.53
C ALA A 77 -1.65 12.05 -6.26
N HIS A 78 -1.40 11.37 -7.39
CA HIS A 78 -2.46 10.86 -8.25
C HIS A 78 -2.12 9.50 -8.84
N ILE A 79 -3.17 8.74 -9.22
CA ILE A 79 -3.07 7.69 -10.21
C ILE A 79 -3.50 8.27 -11.56
N HIS A 80 -2.72 7.98 -12.59
CA HIS A 80 -2.90 8.42 -13.96
C HIS A 80 -3.05 7.23 -14.91
N GLU A 81 -3.62 7.48 -16.09
CA GLU A 81 -3.76 6.51 -17.16
C GLU A 81 -2.96 6.95 -18.40
N ALA A 82 -1.88 6.25 -18.70
CA ALA A 82 -1.11 6.35 -19.93
C ALA A 82 -0.20 5.14 -20.11
N PRO A 83 0.22 4.83 -21.35
CA PRO A 83 1.28 3.87 -21.61
C PRO A 83 2.59 4.26 -20.93
N VAL A 84 3.46 3.27 -20.71
CA VAL A 84 4.82 3.52 -20.20
C VAL A 84 5.55 4.53 -21.08
N GLY A 85 6.19 5.52 -20.45
CA GLY A 85 6.92 6.59 -21.16
C GLY A 85 6.05 7.75 -21.66
N ALA A 86 4.75 7.77 -21.30
CA ALA A 86 3.85 8.88 -21.62
C ALA A 86 3.21 9.47 -20.37
N ASN A 87 2.72 10.72 -20.47
CA ASN A 87 1.86 11.35 -19.46
C ASN A 87 0.40 11.22 -19.87
N GLY A 88 -0.47 11.04 -18.87
CA GLY A 88 -1.90 10.91 -19.08
C GLY A 88 -2.75 11.64 -18.05
N PRO A 89 -4.08 11.61 -18.20
CA PRO A 89 -5.00 12.27 -17.30
C PRO A 89 -4.97 11.62 -15.91
N VAL A 90 -5.32 12.40 -14.89
CA VAL A 90 -5.61 11.91 -13.54
C VAL A 90 -6.90 11.11 -13.59
N ILE A 91 -6.85 9.89 -13.02
CA ILE A 91 -8.04 9.05 -12.87
C ILE A 91 -8.43 8.85 -11.40
N VAL A 92 -7.47 8.93 -10.46
CA VAL A 92 -7.73 8.87 -9.02
C VAL A 92 -6.84 9.88 -8.30
N PRO A 93 -7.38 10.96 -7.73
CA PRO A 93 -6.65 11.78 -6.79
C PRO A 93 -6.49 11.06 -5.45
N LEU A 94 -5.28 11.12 -4.86
CA LEU A 94 -5.00 10.52 -3.55
C LEU A 94 -5.21 11.54 -2.44
N LEU A 95 -5.57 11.06 -1.26
CA LEU A 95 -5.76 11.87 -0.05
C LEU A 95 -4.47 11.90 0.77
N LYS A 96 -4.02 13.09 1.16
CA LYS A 96 -2.92 13.24 2.13
C LYS A 96 -3.41 12.79 3.51
N THR A 97 -2.81 11.73 4.06
CA THR A 97 -3.21 11.12 5.34
C THR A 97 -2.24 11.40 6.47
N GLY A 98 -1.10 12.01 6.16
CA GLY A 98 -0.07 12.37 7.13
C GLY A 98 1.17 12.90 6.44
N GLU A 99 2.19 13.22 7.25
CA GLU A 99 3.49 13.58 6.71
C GLU A 99 4.09 12.38 5.96
N GLY A 100 4.56 12.62 4.73
CA GLY A 100 5.14 11.56 3.90
C GLY A 100 4.16 10.50 3.39
N MET A 101 2.83 10.74 3.44
CA MET A 101 1.85 9.71 3.09
C MET A 101 0.64 10.22 2.32
N PHE A 102 0.26 9.48 1.28
CA PHE A 102 -1.04 9.58 0.60
C PHE A 102 -1.73 8.22 0.57
N ALA A 103 -3.06 8.22 0.59
CA ALA A 103 -3.87 7.00 0.48
C ALA A 103 -4.92 7.12 -0.63
N VAL A 104 -5.26 6.00 -1.22
CA VAL A 104 -6.42 5.89 -2.11
C VAL A 104 -7.69 6.18 -1.30
N PRO A 105 -8.60 7.04 -1.79
CA PRO A 105 -9.89 7.25 -1.13
C PRO A 105 -10.67 5.94 -0.94
N ALA A 106 -11.38 5.81 0.18
CA ALA A 106 -12.23 4.64 0.41
C ALA A 106 -13.26 4.46 -0.71
N ASN A 107 -13.58 3.21 -1.03
CA ASN A 107 -14.55 2.82 -2.05
C ASN A 107 -14.20 3.26 -3.49
N THR A 108 -12.92 3.55 -3.74
CA THR A 108 -12.46 3.83 -5.12
C THR A 108 -12.58 2.58 -5.97
N VAL A 109 -13.23 2.71 -7.13
CA VAL A 109 -13.39 1.63 -8.11
C VAL A 109 -13.07 2.18 -9.50
N LEU A 110 -12.19 1.50 -10.24
CA LEU A 110 -11.89 1.80 -11.63
C LEU A 110 -13.09 1.42 -12.52
N THR A 111 -13.32 2.19 -13.57
CA THR A 111 -14.23 1.75 -14.63
C THR A 111 -13.71 0.48 -15.32
N PRO A 112 -14.55 -0.30 -16.03
CA PRO A 112 -14.07 -1.46 -16.80
C PRO A 112 -12.94 -1.13 -17.79
N ALA A 113 -12.97 0.05 -18.43
CA ALA A 113 -11.93 0.51 -19.34
C ALA A 113 -10.61 0.80 -18.59
N GLN A 114 -10.67 1.50 -17.47
CA GLN A 114 -9.50 1.79 -16.63
C GLN A 114 -8.91 0.50 -16.03
N TYR A 115 -9.74 -0.48 -15.67
CA TYR A 115 -9.27 -1.79 -15.21
C TYR A 115 -8.56 -2.55 -16.33
N ALA A 116 -9.07 -2.51 -17.57
CA ALA A 116 -8.37 -3.07 -18.73
C ALA A 116 -7.03 -2.36 -18.99
N SER A 117 -6.97 -1.03 -18.84
CA SER A 117 -5.73 -0.25 -18.91
C SER A 117 -4.74 -0.65 -17.81
N TYR A 118 -5.21 -0.89 -16.58
CA TYR A 118 -4.38 -1.42 -15.50
C TYR A 118 -3.77 -2.77 -15.86
N GLN A 119 -4.59 -3.70 -16.38
CA GLN A 119 -4.12 -5.02 -16.81
C GLN A 119 -3.11 -4.95 -17.95
N ALA A 120 -3.22 -3.94 -18.82
CA ALA A 120 -2.25 -3.65 -19.88
C ALA A 120 -0.97 -2.94 -19.38
N GLY A 121 -0.87 -2.59 -18.08
CA GLY A 121 0.25 -1.87 -17.52
C GLY A 121 0.27 -0.36 -17.82
N ASN A 122 -0.87 0.21 -18.16
CA ASN A 122 -1.03 1.61 -18.57
C ASN A 122 -1.49 2.52 -17.42
N LEU A 123 -1.28 2.12 -16.17
CA LEU A 123 -1.48 3.01 -15.02
C LEU A 123 -0.17 3.30 -14.31
N TYR A 124 -0.07 4.51 -13.78
CA TYR A 124 1.05 4.90 -12.93
C TYR A 124 0.58 5.78 -11.76
N VAL A 125 1.36 5.81 -10.70
CA VAL A 125 1.19 6.72 -9.58
C VAL A 125 2.35 7.70 -9.56
N ASN A 126 2.07 8.98 -9.26
CA ASN A 126 3.12 9.96 -9.01
C ASN A 126 2.79 10.88 -7.83
N VAL A 127 3.84 11.53 -7.32
CA VAL A 127 3.76 12.55 -6.27
C VAL A 127 4.34 13.85 -6.84
N HIS A 128 3.62 14.94 -6.64
CA HIS A 128 3.96 16.26 -7.13
C HIS A 128 4.48 17.15 -6.01
N SER A 129 5.30 18.13 -6.36
CA SER A 129 5.75 19.20 -5.46
C SER A 129 5.66 20.56 -6.16
N ALA A 130 5.90 21.64 -5.41
CA ALA A 130 5.99 22.96 -6.00
C ALA A 130 7.17 23.11 -7.00
N THR A 131 8.26 22.38 -6.76
CA THR A 131 9.43 22.35 -7.66
C THR A 131 9.16 21.57 -8.93
N TYR A 132 8.37 20.50 -8.83
CA TYR A 132 8.00 19.61 -9.94
C TYR A 132 6.47 19.49 -10.03
N PRO A 133 5.78 20.52 -10.53
CA PRO A 133 4.32 20.52 -10.57
C PRO A 133 3.72 19.49 -11.54
N ALA A 134 4.49 18.98 -12.49
CA ALA A 134 4.09 17.90 -13.39
C ALA A 134 4.30 16.48 -12.78
N GLY A 135 5.04 16.37 -11.69
CA GLY A 135 5.41 15.13 -10.99
C GLY A 135 6.88 15.12 -10.62
N GLU A 136 7.19 14.78 -9.38
CA GLU A 136 8.56 14.70 -8.88
C GLU A 136 9.08 13.27 -8.83
N ILE A 137 8.25 12.32 -8.40
CA ILE A 137 8.58 10.90 -8.36
C ILE A 137 7.40 10.07 -8.88
N ARG A 138 7.68 9.01 -9.63
CA ARG A 138 6.69 8.19 -10.32
C ARG A 138 7.05 6.71 -10.28
N ALA A 139 6.03 5.84 -10.34
CA ALA A 139 6.18 4.42 -10.61
C ALA A 139 4.98 3.88 -11.40
N PRO A 140 5.18 2.88 -12.29
CA PRO A 140 4.07 2.17 -12.91
C PRO A 140 3.34 1.31 -11.86
N LEU A 141 2.03 1.20 -11.97
CA LEU A 141 1.23 0.22 -11.25
C LEU A 141 1.22 -1.07 -12.06
N LYS A 142 1.74 -2.16 -11.46
CA LYS A 142 1.84 -3.46 -12.14
C LYS A 142 0.62 -4.31 -11.83
N ALA A 143 -0.01 -4.85 -12.86
CA ALA A 143 -0.92 -5.99 -12.73
C ALA A 143 -0.12 -7.26 -12.41
N LYS A 144 -0.75 -8.19 -11.70
CA LYS A 144 -0.23 -9.54 -11.49
C LYS A 144 -0.43 -10.40 -12.73
#